data_7d35c4f511fd8346b8c12499ad28f112
#
_entry.id   7d35c4f511fd8346b8c12499ad28f112
#
_cell.length_a   1.000
_cell.length_b   1.000
_cell.length_c   1.000
_cell.angle_alpha   90.00
_cell.angle_beta   90.00
_cell.angle_gamma   90.00
#
_symmetry.space_group_name_H-M   'P 1'
#
loop_
_entity.id
_entity.type
_entity.pdbx_description
1 polymer ?
#
loop_
_entity_poly.entity_id
_entity_poly.type
_entity_poly.pdbx_seq_one_letter_code
_entity_poly.pdbx_strand_id
1 'polypeptide(L)'
;MIAHETLVASDGYEVALFPMPYLYMTQDEGGDYSHTGTYNIDFVGYNGHSTIAMAPLYAPCTMKVISYHPGETGGNAVIFESVNKVHFADGTLDYMTLMYMHCNAPPYTSVGQVVRQGQLCYRTGSYGYATGDHVHSCLGRGRGGTFVRRPSGNYDLSNRIHYWDGAYVNDTTIIQGYGHNWRTYDGGVTPPTPTGGRSKFPWVLYARKLRSI
;
A
#
# COMPACT_ATOMS: atom_id res chain seq x y z
N MET A 1 7.42 13.15 3.32
CA MET A 1 7.15 12.18 4.39
C MET A 1 5.95 11.37 4.00
N ILE A 2 5.87 10.12 4.33
CA ILE A 2 4.87 9.23 3.76
C ILE A 2 4.15 8.41 4.83
N ALA A 3 4.86 7.81 5.73
CA ALA A 3 4.26 7.11 6.86
C ALA A 3 3.96 8.07 8.00
N HIS A 4 2.94 7.81 8.79
CA HIS A 4 2.35 8.62 9.86
C HIS A 4 1.63 9.90 9.42
N GLU A 5 1.59 10.21 8.13
CA GLU A 5 0.92 11.42 7.65
C GLU A 5 -0.53 11.15 7.26
N THR A 6 -1.27 12.23 7.23
CA THR A 6 -2.57 12.28 6.59
C THR A 6 -2.47 13.23 5.41
N LEU A 7 -2.91 12.79 4.26
CA LEU A 7 -2.87 13.57 3.04
C LEU A 7 -4.19 13.47 2.29
N VAL A 8 -4.84 14.61 2.17
CA VAL A 8 -6.10 14.75 1.46
C VAL A 8 -5.89 15.66 0.26
N ALA A 9 -6.30 15.20 -0.91
CA ALA A 9 -6.23 15.96 -2.14
C ALA A 9 -7.27 17.11 -2.15
N SER A 10 -7.13 18.03 -3.09
CA SER A 10 -8.01 19.21 -3.20
C SER A 10 -9.48 18.88 -3.46
N ASP A 11 -9.77 17.67 -3.94
CA ASP A 11 -11.14 17.16 -4.17
C ASP A 11 -11.73 16.45 -2.95
N GLY A 12 -10.99 16.40 -1.83
CA GLY A 12 -11.43 15.83 -0.55
C GLY A 12 -11.18 14.35 -0.37
N TYR A 13 -10.57 13.65 -1.34
CA TYR A 13 -10.19 12.25 -1.19
C TYR A 13 -8.78 12.11 -0.62
N GLU A 14 -8.56 11.05 0.16
CA GLU A 14 -7.22 10.71 0.66
C GLU A 14 -6.31 10.25 -0.49
N VAL A 15 -5.02 10.48 -0.32
CA VAL A 15 -3.96 10.01 -1.23
C VAL A 15 -3.31 8.79 -0.60
N ALA A 16 -3.18 7.71 -1.36
CA ALA A 16 -2.59 6.47 -0.87
C ALA A 16 -1.07 6.62 -0.69
N LEU A 17 -0.60 6.51 0.55
CA LEU A 17 0.80 6.67 0.91
C LEU A 17 1.46 5.32 1.19
N PHE A 18 2.75 5.17 0.86
CA PHE A 18 3.48 3.96 1.21
C PHE A 18 3.49 3.76 2.75
N PRO A 19 3.28 2.53 3.24
CA PRO A 19 3.01 2.31 4.67
C PRO A 19 4.22 2.41 5.61
N MET A 20 5.42 2.61 5.09
CA MET A 20 6.66 2.73 5.86
C MET A 20 7.47 3.97 5.47
N PRO A 21 8.30 4.53 6.38
CA PRO A 21 9.21 5.64 6.05
C PRO A 21 10.25 5.28 5.00
N TYR A 22 10.64 4.00 4.92
CA TYR A 22 11.64 3.49 3.98
C TYR A 22 11.12 2.25 3.25
N LEU A 23 11.32 2.20 1.94
CA LEU A 23 11.05 1.04 1.11
C LEU A 23 12.35 0.25 0.93
N TYR A 24 12.54 -0.74 1.77
CA TYR A 24 13.61 -1.72 1.61
C TYR A 24 12.97 -3.07 1.24
N MET A 25 12.87 -3.32 -0.07
CA MET A 25 12.31 -4.57 -0.57
C MET A 25 13.33 -5.70 -0.43
N THR A 26 12.89 -6.82 0.11
CA THR A 26 13.68 -8.05 0.20
C THR A 26 13.31 -9.06 -0.87
N GLN A 27 12.07 -8.98 -1.39
CA GLN A 27 11.63 -9.77 -2.53
C GLN A 27 10.63 -8.98 -3.37
N ASP A 28 10.78 -9.08 -4.69
CA ASP A 28 9.96 -8.39 -5.67
C ASP A 28 8.75 -9.23 -6.12
N GLU A 29 7.82 -8.60 -6.85
CA GLU A 29 6.74 -9.27 -7.58
C GLU A 29 7.31 -10.33 -8.53
N GLY A 30 6.66 -11.50 -8.59
CA GLY A 30 7.10 -12.59 -9.45
C GLY A 30 8.40 -13.25 -9.04
N GLY A 31 9.00 -12.89 -7.91
CA GLY A 31 10.26 -13.45 -7.43
C GLY A 31 10.20 -14.97 -7.21
N ASP A 32 11.30 -15.65 -7.48
CA ASP A 32 11.36 -17.13 -7.60
C ASP A 32 11.09 -17.89 -6.29
N TYR A 33 11.30 -17.25 -5.14
CA TYR A 33 11.18 -17.94 -3.86
C TYR A 33 9.72 -18.15 -3.45
N SER A 34 8.94 -17.09 -3.26
CA SER A 34 7.55 -17.18 -2.79
C SER A 34 6.57 -16.27 -3.56
N HIS A 35 7.03 -15.55 -4.59
CA HIS A 35 6.21 -14.60 -5.33
C HIS A 35 5.91 -15.03 -6.76
N THR A 36 6.32 -16.25 -7.19
CA THR A 36 6.05 -16.72 -8.55
C THR A 36 4.55 -16.64 -8.89
N GLY A 37 4.24 -15.86 -9.92
CA GLY A 37 2.87 -15.64 -10.38
C GLY A 37 2.00 -14.76 -9.49
N THR A 38 2.59 -14.02 -8.55
CA THR A 38 1.89 -13.06 -7.66
C THR A 38 2.38 -11.63 -7.88
N TYR A 39 1.63 -10.66 -7.34
CA TYR A 39 2.00 -9.24 -7.29
C TYR A 39 2.35 -8.81 -5.86
N ASN A 40 2.87 -9.75 -5.07
CA ASN A 40 3.32 -9.46 -3.72
C ASN A 40 4.71 -8.85 -3.75
N ILE A 41 4.98 -8.01 -2.76
CA ILE A 41 6.32 -7.57 -2.41
C ILE A 41 6.60 -7.90 -0.94
N ASP A 42 7.84 -8.28 -0.63
CA ASP A 42 8.31 -8.38 0.74
C ASP A 42 9.17 -7.16 1.06
N PHE A 43 8.92 -6.55 2.21
CA PHE A 43 9.76 -5.46 2.69
C PHE A 43 9.92 -5.49 4.20
N VAL A 44 11.02 -4.91 4.66
CA VAL A 44 11.45 -4.93 6.05
C VAL A 44 11.56 -3.52 6.61
N GLY A 45 11.54 -3.41 7.94
CA GLY A 45 11.91 -2.18 8.61
C GLY A 45 13.38 -1.84 8.37
N TYR A 46 13.68 -0.56 8.21
CA TYR A 46 15.02 -0.06 7.97
C TYR A 46 15.24 1.30 8.65
N ASN A 47 16.43 1.52 9.20
CA ASN A 47 16.78 2.75 9.90
C ASN A 47 17.89 3.59 9.21
N GLY A 48 18.21 3.25 7.97
CA GLY A 48 19.31 3.85 7.24
C GLY A 48 20.63 3.07 7.30
N HIS A 49 20.73 2.09 8.22
CA HIS A 49 21.96 1.29 8.43
C HIS A 49 21.69 -0.21 8.51
N SER A 50 20.60 -0.58 9.14
CA SER A 50 20.24 -2.00 9.38
C SER A 50 18.74 -2.21 9.33
N THR A 51 18.34 -3.47 9.18
CA THR A 51 16.95 -3.89 9.28
C THR A 51 16.45 -3.79 10.72
N ILE A 52 15.16 -3.50 10.89
CA ILE A 52 14.49 -3.39 12.18
C ILE A 52 13.39 -4.43 12.21
N ALA A 53 13.45 -5.33 13.19
CA ALA A 53 12.40 -6.31 13.42
C ALA A 53 11.14 -5.65 14.06
N MET A 54 9.98 -6.22 13.77
CA MET A 54 8.67 -5.75 14.24
C MET A 54 8.40 -4.27 13.91
N ALA A 55 8.93 -3.82 12.78
CA ALA A 55 8.80 -2.43 12.33
C ALA A 55 7.33 -2.07 12.09
N PRO A 56 6.91 -0.86 12.46
CA PRO A 56 5.54 -0.44 12.29
C PRO A 56 5.19 -0.17 10.82
N LEU A 57 3.98 -0.57 10.43
CA LEU A 57 3.33 -0.17 9.19
C LEU A 57 2.15 0.74 9.53
N TYR A 58 2.02 1.80 8.77
CA TYR A 58 0.98 2.81 8.95
C TYR A 58 -0.04 2.72 7.83
N ALA A 59 -1.31 3.00 8.14
CA ALA A 59 -2.39 2.90 7.18
C ALA A 59 -2.16 3.88 6.00
N PRO A 60 -2.08 3.38 4.75
CA PRO A 60 -1.92 4.21 3.55
C PRO A 60 -3.05 5.21 3.32
N CYS A 61 -4.24 4.86 3.78
CA CYS A 61 -5.47 5.62 3.77
C CYS A 61 -6.36 5.16 4.93
N THR A 62 -7.47 5.81 5.17
CA THR A 62 -8.47 5.32 6.15
C THR A 62 -9.11 4.03 5.63
N MET A 63 -8.91 2.93 6.36
CA MET A 63 -9.26 1.57 5.98
C MET A 63 -10.07 0.87 7.06
N LYS A 64 -10.77 -0.19 6.69
CA LYS A 64 -11.40 -1.14 7.61
C LYS A 64 -10.92 -2.57 7.30
N VAL A 65 -10.87 -3.40 8.33
CA VAL A 65 -10.63 -4.84 8.18
C VAL A 65 -11.83 -5.47 7.46
N ILE A 66 -11.58 -6.20 6.39
CA ILE A 66 -12.61 -7.00 5.69
C ILE A 66 -12.41 -8.50 5.84
N SER A 67 -11.19 -8.94 6.17
CA SER A 67 -10.89 -10.35 6.45
C SER A 67 -9.66 -10.49 7.32
N TYR A 68 -9.61 -11.56 8.13
CA TYR A 68 -8.46 -11.98 8.92
C TYR A 68 -8.25 -13.49 8.81
N HIS A 69 -7.05 -13.90 8.53
CA HIS A 69 -6.64 -15.31 8.32
C HIS A 69 -5.57 -15.70 9.36
N PRO A 70 -5.99 -16.14 10.56
CA PRO A 70 -5.05 -16.55 11.61
C PRO A 70 -4.37 -17.88 11.28
N GLY A 71 -3.31 -18.18 12.03
CA GLY A 71 -2.60 -19.44 11.97
C GLY A 71 -1.47 -19.46 10.96
N GLU A 72 -0.67 -20.52 11.02
CA GLU A 72 0.58 -20.64 10.24
C GLU A 72 0.36 -20.55 8.73
N THR A 73 -0.64 -21.24 8.21
CA THR A 73 -0.96 -21.21 6.77
C THR A 73 -1.41 -19.81 6.30
N GLY A 74 -2.16 -19.09 7.14
CA GLY A 74 -2.61 -17.74 6.85
C GLY A 74 -1.56 -16.67 7.16
N GLY A 75 -0.52 -17.02 7.92
CA GLY A 75 0.53 -16.07 8.33
C GLY A 75 -0.01 -14.84 9.07
N ASN A 76 -1.12 -14.98 9.80
CA ASN A 76 -1.86 -13.85 10.40
C ASN A 76 -2.23 -12.75 9.38
N ALA A 77 -2.61 -13.15 8.16
CA ALA A 77 -2.95 -12.20 7.11
C ALA A 77 -4.17 -11.37 7.50
N VAL A 78 -4.05 -10.05 7.36
CA VAL A 78 -5.17 -9.11 7.49
C VAL A 78 -5.40 -8.45 6.14
N ILE A 79 -6.65 -8.47 5.68
CA ILE A 79 -7.06 -7.74 4.49
C ILE A 79 -7.86 -6.51 4.92
N PHE A 80 -7.40 -5.37 4.46
CA PHE A 80 -8.05 -4.08 4.65
C PHE A 80 -8.69 -3.62 3.34
N GLU A 81 -9.75 -2.84 3.45
CA GLU A 81 -10.38 -2.11 2.34
C GLU A 81 -10.52 -0.64 2.73
N SER A 82 -10.20 0.29 1.84
CA SER A 82 -10.40 1.72 2.09
C SER A 82 -11.88 2.04 2.33
N VAL A 83 -12.16 2.93 3.29
CA VAL A 83 -13.52 3.34 3.62
C VAL A 83 -14.13 4.13 2.46
N ASN A 84 -13.34 5.02 1.88
CA ASN A 84 -13.68 5.84 0.71
C ASN A 84 -12.75 5.51 -0.45
N LYS A 85 -13.05 6.04 -1.64
CA LYS A 85 -12.10 6.06 -2.75
C LYS A 85 -10.87 6.87 -2.35
N VAL A 86 -9.73 6.49 -2.91
CA VAL A 86 -8.42 7.13 -2.68
C VAL A 86 -7.72 7.38 -3.99
N HIS A 87 -6.86 8.39 -4.04
CA HIS A 87 -5.96 8.60 -5.17
C HIS A 87 -4.80 7.61 -5.11
N PHE A 88 -4.71 6.78 -6.13
CA PHE A 88 -3.59 5.86 -6.36
C PHE A 88 -2.40 6.57 -6.98
N ALA A 89 -1.21 6.00 -6.86
CA ALA A 89 0.01 6.57 -7.43
C ALA A 89 -0.03 6.68 -8.97
N ASP A 90 -0.81 5.85 -9.67
CA ASP A 90 -1.02 5.96 -11.11
C ASP A 90 -2.02 7.06 -11.53
N GLY A 91 -2.56 7.82 -10.56
CA GLY A 91 -3.51 8.91 -10.77
C GLY A 91 -4.97 8.47 -10.83
N THR A 92 -5.28 7.20 -10.66
CA THR A 92 -6.68 6.72 -10.61
C THR A 92 -7.32 7.01 -9.25
N LEU A 93 -8.65 7.15 -9.23
CA LEU A 93 -9.47 7.34 -8.03
C LEU A 93 -10.40 6.14 -7.87
N ASP A 94 -10.08 5.25 -6.92
CA ASP A 94 -10.88 4.04 -6.66
C ASP A 94 -10.72 3.56 -5.22
N TYR A 95 -11.42 2.49 -4.84
CA TYR A 95 -11.21 1.81 -3.56
C TYR A 95 -9.91 1.03 -3.57
N MET A 96 -9.22 1.00 -2.43
CA MET A 96 -8.00 0.24 -2.22
C MET A 96 -8.31 -1.01 -1.40
N THR A 97 -7.74 -2.14 -1.79
CA THR A 97 -7.62 -3.33 -0.95
C THR A 97 -6.15 -3.55 -0.63
N LEU A 98 -5.83 -3.95 0.58
CA LEU A 98 -4.46 -4.14 1.04
C LEU A 98 -4.37 -5.39 1.91
N MET A 99 -3.40 -6.27 1.62
CA MET A 99 -3.11 -7.45 2.41
C MET A 99 -1.72 -7.34 3.03
N TYR A 100 -1.65 -7.65 4.33
CA TYR A 100 -0.39 -7.82 5.05
C TYR A 100 -0.34 -9.18 5.73
N MET A 101 0.85 -9.83 5.73
CA MET A 101 1.09 -11.11 6.40
C MET A 101 2.33 -11.03 7.29
N HIS A 102 2.45 -12.03 8.16
CA HIS A 102 3.58 -12.37 9.02
C HIS A 102 3.72 -11.60 10.33
N CYS A 103 2.83 -10.65 10.65
CA CYS A 103 2.83 -10.03 11.98
C CYS A 103 2.53 -11.06 13.08
N ASN A 104 3.35 -11.10 14.13
CA ASN A 104 3.18 -12.04 15.23
C ASN A 104 1.88 -11.80 16.03
N ALA A 105 1.45 -10.52 16.13
CA ALA A 105 0.23 -10.11 16.81
C ALA A 105 -0.37 -8.87 16.11
N PRO A 106 -1.19 -9.06 15.07
CA PRO A 106 -1.79 -7.92 14.36
C PRO A 106 -2.72 -7.11 15.28
N PRO A 107 -2.61 -5.77 15.26
CA PRO A 107 -3.43 -4.92 16.14
C PRO A 107 -4.90 -4.83 15.73
N TYR A 108 -5.22 -5.16 14.48
CA TYR A 108 -6.58 -5.12 13.92
C TYR A 108 -6.91 -6.46 13.29
N THR A 109 -7.87 -7.19 13.88
CA THR A 109 -8.24 -8.55 13.44
C THR A 109 -9.74 -8.77 13.32
N SER A 110 -10.55 -7.87 13.87
CA SER A 110 -12.01 -7.98 13.78
C SER A 110 -12.54 -7.27 12.55
N VAL A 111 -13.34 -7.97 11.75
CA VAL A 111 -14.00 -7.40 10.57
C VAL A 111 -14.82 -6.16 10.97
N GLY A 112 -14.66 -5.10 10.21
CA GLY A 112 -15.28 -3.79 10.47
C GLY A 112 -14.47 -2.84 11.33
N GLN A 113 -13.39 -3.29 12.00
CA GLN A 113 -12.48 -2.36 12.70
C GLN A 113 -11.87 -1.37 11.70
N VAL A 114 -11.90 -0.09 12.05
CA VAL A 114 -11.39 1.01 11.23
C VAL A 114 -10.07 1.50 11.78
N VAL A 115 -9.13 1.75 10.89
CA VAL A 115 -7.87 2.45 11.15
C VAL A 115 -7.78 3.66 10.23
N ARG A 116 -7.45 4.82 10.79
CA ARG A 116 -7.33 6.07 10.03
C ARG A 116 -5.97 6.14 9.35
N GLN A 117 -5.92 6.87 8.23
CA GLN A 117 -4.66 7.15 7.53
C GLN A 117 -3.57 7.62 8.50
N GLY A 118 -2.35 7.13 8.33
CA GLY A 118 -1.20 7.46 9.17
C GLY A 118 -1.16 6.79 10.54
N GLN A 119 -2.21 6.07 10.97
CA GLN A 119 -2.18 5.31 12.21
C GLN A 119 -1.50 3.95 12.01
N LEU A 120 -0.88 3.44 13.08
CA LEU A 120 -0.32 2.09 13.09
C LEU A 120 -1.42 1.08 12.72
N CYS A 121 -1.21 0.31 11.65
CA CYS A 121 -2.17 -0.70 11.19
C CYS A 121 -1.63 -2.13 11.24
N TYR A 122 -0.32 -2.31 11.15
CA TYR A 122 0.31 -3.63 11.14
C TYR A 122 1.78 -3.50 11.63
N ARG A 123 2.50 -4.62 11.67
CA ARG A 123 3.96 -4.67 11.91
C ARG A 123 4.58 -5.74 11.03
N THR A 124 5.86 -5.61 10.71
CA THR A 124 6.64 -6.73 10.21
C THR A 124 6.70 -7.83 11.26
N GLY A 125 6.99 -9.03 10.87
CA GLY A 125 7.08 -10.17 11.77
C GLY A 125 7.61 -11.41 11.06
N SER A 126 7.58 -12.54 11.77
CA SER A 126 8.06 -13.84 11.27
C SER A 126 7.06 -14.97 11.50
N TYR A 127 5.79 -14.65 11.66
CA TYR A 127 4.76 -15.65 11.93
C TYR A 127 4.36 -16.42 10.66
N GLY A 128 4.20 -17.75 10.78
CA GLY A 128 3.87 -18.62 9.68
C GLY A 128 5.08 -18.98 8.80
N TYR A 129 4.87 -19.14 7.51
CA TYR A 129 5.93 -19.48 6.55
C TYR A 129 6.81 -18.27 6.21
N ALA A 130 7.62 -17.83 7.15
CA ALA A 130 8.53 -16.71 7.01
C ALA A 130 9.96 -17.13 7.39
N THR A 131 10.95 -16.76 6.59
CA THR A 131 12.38 -17.08 6.85
C THR A 131 13.08 -16.03 7.70
N GLY A 132 12.43 -14.92 7.99
CA GLY A 132 12.91 -13.81 8.81
C GLY A 132 11.84 -12.76 8.98
N ASP A 133 12.14 -11.72 9.75
CA ASP A 133 11.20 -10.60 9.97
C ASP A 133 11.00 -9.79 8.69
N HIS A 134 9.78 -9.75 8.20
CA HIS A 134 9.35 -8.95 7.06
C HIS A 134 7.82 -8.76 7.07
N VAL A 135 7.29 -8.00 6.17
CA VAL A 135 5.88 -8.04 5.77
C VAL A 135 5.80 -8.53 4.33
N HIS A 136 4.96 -9.54 4.11
CA HIS A 136 4.51 -9.95 2.80
C HIS A 136 3.25 -9.16 2.49
N SER A 137 3.26 -8.39 1.42
CA SER A 137 2.21 -7.42 1.12
C SER A 137 1.75 -7.48 -0.32
N CYS A 138 0.45 -7.34 -0.50
CA CYS A 138 -0.18 -7.19 -1.81
C CYS A 138 -1.18 -6.04 -1.79
N LEU A 139 -1.18 -5.25 -2.85
CA LEU A 139 -2.10 -4.15 -3.05
C LEU A 139 -3.08 -4.47 -4.16
N GLY A 140 -4.35 -4.10 -3.97
CA GLY A 140 -5.43 -4.33 -4.92
C GLY A 140 -6.24 -3.07 -5.17
N ARG A 141 -6.95 -3.04 -6.30
CA ARG A 141 -7.87 -1.97 -6.68
C ARG A 141 -9.30 -2.48 -6.72
N GLY A 142 -10.21 -1.63 -6.26
CA GLY A 142 -11.62 -1.97 -6.13
C GLY A 142 -11.96 -2.59 -4.77
N ARG A 143 -13.25 -2.83 -4.56
CA ARG A 143 -13.79 -3.43 -3.34
C ARG A 143 -13.74 -4.96 -3.37
N GLY A 144 -13.82 -5.58 -2.19
CA GLY A 144 -14.05 -7.02 -2.05
C GLY A 144 -12.87 -7.88 -2.45
N GLY A 145 -11.64 -7.37 -2.35
CA GLY A 145 -10.45 -8.19 -2.56
C GLY A 145 -10.41 -9.37 -1.58
N THR A 146 -10.12 -10.56 -2.10
CA THR A 146 -10.10 -11.81 -1.33
C THR A 146 -8.72 -12.46 -1.36
N PHE A 147 -8.44 -13.24 -0.32
CA PHE A 147 -7.25 -14.06 -0.21
C PHE A 147 -7.33 -15.22 -1.21
N VAL A 148 -6.44 -15.27 -2.19
CA VAL A 148 -6.45 -16.26 -3.27
C VAL A 148 -5.15 -17.03 -3.29
N ARG A 149 -5.24 -18.35 -3.32
CA ARG A 149 -4.09 -19.22 -3.58
C ARG A 149 -3.90 -19.38 -5.08
N ARG A 150 -2.73 -19.04 -5.58
CA ARG A 150 -2.37 -19.16 -7.01
C ARG A 150 -1.92 -20.59 -7.36
N PRO A 151 -1.89 -20.97 -8.65
CA PRO A 151 -1.39 -22.28 -9.07
C PRO A 151 0.04 -22.60 -8.60
N SER A 152 0.87 -21.58 -8.41
CA SER A 152 2.21 -21.70 -7.82
C SER A 152 2.21 -22.14 -6.34
N GLY A 153 1.06 -22.10 -5.68
CA GLY A 153 0.92 -22.35 -4.24
C GLY A 153 0.96 -21.10 -3.38
N ASN A 154 1.39 -19.97 -3.94
CA ASN A 154 1.53 -18.69 -3.25
C ASN A 154 0.19 -17.98 -3.10
N TYR A 155 0.10 -17.12 -2.08
CA TYR A 155 -1.11 -16.35 -1.79
C TYR A 155 -1.01 -14.92 -2.33
N ASP A 156 -2.16 -14.34 -2.69
CA ASP A 156 -2.26 -13.05 -3.35
C ASP A 156 -3.68 -12.46 -3.17
N LEU A 157 -3.91 -11.22 -3.57
CA LEU A 157 -5.24 -10.64 -3.66
C LEU A 157 -5.90 -10.95 -5.01
N SER A 158 -7.22 -11.16 -5.01
CA SER A 158 -7.98 -11.41 -6.24
C SER A 158 -7.98 -10.22 -7.20
N ASN A 159 -7.96 -9.00 -6.68
CA ASN A 159 -8.01 -7.72 -7.39
C ASN A 159 -6.67 -6.97 -7.39
N ARG A 160 -5.57 -7.71 -7.32
CA ARG A 160 -4.20 -7.19 -7.24
C ARG A 160 -3.83 -6.22 -8.36
N ILE A 161 -2.99 -5.26 -8.04
CA ILE A 161 -2.29 -4.36 -8.96
C ILE A 161 -0.80 -4.32 -8.60
N HIS A 162 0.03 -3.75 -9.46
CA HIS A 162 1.42 -3.46 -9.11
C HIS A 162 1.49 -2.47 -7.95
N TYR A 163 2.39 -2.73 -7.01
CA TYR A 163 2.46 -1.94 -5.78
C TYR A 163 2.85 -0.47 -6.06
N TRP A 164 3.71 -0.23 -7.05
CA TRP A 164 4.13 1.11 -7.49
C TRP A 164 3.04 1.90 -8.23
N ASP A 165 1.98 1.24 -8.70
CA ASP A 165 0.79 1.92 -9.22
C ASP A 165 -0.18 2.32 -8.11
N GLY A 166 -0.05 1.70 -6.93
CA GLY A 166 -0.99 1.85 -5.82
C GLY A 166 -0.64 2.94 -4.84
N ALA A 167 0.60 3.00 -4.37
CA ALA A 167 1.01 3.87 -3.26
C ALA A 167 2.15 4.81 -3.67
N TYR A 168 2.02 6.08 -3.28
CA TYR A 168 3.10 7.06 -3.44
C TYR A 168 4.23 6.81 -2.45
N VAL A 169 5.44 6.97 -2.93
CA VAL A 169 6.68 6.98 -2.15
C VAL A 169 7.34 8.35 -2.25
N ASN A 170 8.39 8.56 -1.47
CA ASN A 170 9.20 9.75 -1.62
C ASN A 170 10.64 9.32 -1.92
N ASP A 171 11.40 10.12 -2.65
CA ASP A 171 12.72 9.76 -3.16
C ASP A 171 13.69 9.34 -2.05
N THR A 172 13.54 9.91 -0.85
CA THR A 172 14.38 9.57 0.31
C THR A 172 13.99 8.26 0.98
N THR A 173 12.85 7.69 0.63
CA THR A 173 12.35 6.44 1.23
C THR A 173 12.67 5.20 0.42
N ILE A 174 13.14 5.35 -0.82
CA ILE A 174 13.45 4.22 -1.69
C ILE A 174 14.91 3.83 -1.47
N ILE A 175 15.12 2.70 -0.79
CA ILE A 175 16.45 2.13 -0.56
C ILE A 175 16.75 1.04 -1.58
N GLN A 176 15.76 0.17 -1.85
CA GLN A 176 15.84 -0.89 -2.85
C GLN A 176 14.46 -1.05 -3.48
N GLY A 177 14.32 -0.61 -4.74
CA GLY A 177 13.04 -0.58 -5.42
C GLY A 177 12.97 -1.46 -6.69
N TYR A 178 13.96 -2.30 -6.93
CA TYR A 178 14.06 -3.22 -8.08
C TYR A 178 13.84 -2.55 -9.46
N GLY A 179 14.11 -1.26 -9.56
CA GLY A 179 14.00 -0.52 -10.82
C GLY A 179 12.59 -0.23 -11.30
N HIS A 180 11.59 -0.35 -10.43
CA HIS A 180 10.22 -0.01 -10.75
C HIS A 180 9.96 1.49 -10.83
N ASN A 181 8.85 1.83 -11.44
CA ASN A 181 8.41 3.20 -11.71
C ASN A 181 7.68 3.80 -10.49
N TRP A 182 8.37 3.83 -9.34
CA TRP A 182 7.83 4.42 -8.12
C TRP A 182 7.53 5.90 -8.33
N ARG A 183 6.39 6.36 -7.84
CA ARG A 183 5.94 7.74 -7.99
C ARG A 183 6.01 8.45 -6.66
N THR A 184 6.64 9.61 -6.66
CA THR A 184 6.67 10.52 -5.51
C THR A 184 5.45 11.41 -5.54
N TYR A 185 4.96 11.77 -4.35
CA TYR A 185 3.91 12.75 -4.22
C TYR A 185 4.54 14.14 -4.07
N ASP A 186 4.28 15.01 -5.04
CA ASP A 186 4.84 16.37 -5.13
C ASP A 186 3.88 17.47 -4.62
N GLY A 187 2.78 17.07 -3.97
CA GLY A 187 1.76 17.99 -3.48
C GLY A 187 0.68 18.34 -4.50
N GLY A 188 0.80 17.88 -5.74
CA GLY A 188 -0.22 17.99 -6.77
C GLY A 188 -0.84 16.63 -7.08
N VAL A 189 -2.16 16.50 -7.03
CA VAL A 189 -2.82 15.39 -7.70
C VAL A 189 -2.60 15.59 -9.18
N THR A 190 -1.79 14.76 -9.82
CA THR A 190 -1.76 14.72 -11.27
C THR A 190 -3.10 14.15 -11.71
N PRO A 191 -3.98 14.93 -12.36
CA PRO A 191 -5.23 14.37 -12.85
C PRO A 191 -4.90 13.21 -13.77
N PRO A 192 -5.70 12.13 -13.78
CA PRO A 192 -5.51 11.06 -14.75
C PRO A 192 -5.44 11.68 -16.14
N THR A 193 -4.43 11.32 -16.92
CA THR A 193 -4.34 11.73 -18.32
C THR A 193 -5.64 11.30 -18.99
N PRO A 194 -6.48 12.23 -19.51
CA PRO A 194 -7.75 11.85 -20.07
C PRO A 194 -7.52 10.91 -21.25
N THR A 195 -7.84 9.64 -21.10
CA THR A 195 -8.00 8.76 -22.25
C THR A 195 -9.22 9.24 -23.03
N GLY A 196 -9.00 10.12 -24.00
CA GLY A 196 -9.91 10.41 -25.09
C GLY A 196 -11.32 10.87 -24.74
N GLY A 197 -11.46 12.03 -24.06
CA GLY A 197 -12.75 12.69 -23.92
C GLY A 197 -12.55 14.16 -23.54
N ARG A 198 -13.01 15.10 -24.35
CA ARG A 198 -12.91 16.54 -24.07
C ARG A 198 -13.72 16.91 -22.83
N SER A 199 -13.08 16.98 -21.67
CA SER A 199 -13.66 17.59 -20.46
C SER A 199 -13.60 19.11 -20.57
N LYS A 200 -14.77 19.76 -20.46
CA LYS A 200 -14.91 21.23 -20.48
C LYS A 200 -14.82 21.81 -19.06
N PHE A 201 -13.79 21.47 -18.28
CA PHE A 201 -13.57 22.13 -16.98
C PHE A 201 -12.33 23.03 -17.03
N PRO A 202 -12.44 24.32 -16.64
CA PRO A 202 -11.33 25.26 -16.73
C PRO A 202 -10.40 25.14 -15.51
N TRP A 203 -9.45 24.22 -15.57
CA TRP A 203 -8.40 24.02 -14.56
C TRP A 203 -7.41 25.20 -14.44
N VAL A 204 -7.44 26.14 -15.38
CA VAL A 204 -6.48 27.27 -15.45
C VAL A 204 -6.65 28.28 -14.31
N LEU A 205 -7.78 28.28 -13.62
CA LEU A 205 -8.04 29.26 -12.55
C LEU A 205 -7.48 28.88 -11.18
N TYR A 206 -7.20 27.61 -10.94
CA TYR A 206 -6.75 27.14 -9.61
C TYR A 206 -5.24 27.28 -9.40
N ALA A 207 -4.45 27.08 -10.44
CA ALA A 207 -2.98 27.20 -10.37
C ALA A 207 -2.47 28.64 -10.11
N ARG A 208 -3.30 29.66 -10.36
CA ARG A 208 -2.93 31.06 -10.12
C ARG A 208 -3.11 31.54 -8.68
N LYS A 209 -3.90 30.83 -7.86
CA LYS A 209 -4.20 31.26 -6.48
C LYS A 209 -3.16 30.78 -5.44
N LEU A 210 -2.32 29.83 -5.78
CA LEU A 210 -1.28 29.29 -4.90
C LEU A 210 0.10 29.97 -5.08
N ARG A 211 0.24 30.93 -6.01
CA ARG A 211 1.50 31.67 -6.22
C ARG A 211 1.51 33.07 -5.61
N SER A 212 0.52 33.41 -4.80
CA SER A 212 0.41 34.76 -4.19
C SER A 212 0.12 34.70 -2.68
N ILE A 213 0.73 33.76 -1.96
CA ILE A 213 0.88 33.82 -0.49
C ILE A 213 2.36 33.60 -0.17
#